data_35cbdbf82f8461e4d3a1675a3169e7d5
#
_entry.id   35cbdbf82f8461e4d3a1675a3169e7d5
#
_cell.length_a   1.000
_cell.length_b   1.000
_cell.length_c   1.000
_cell.angle_alpha   90.00
_cell.angle_beta   90.00
_cell.angle_gamma   90.00
#
_symmetry.space_group_name_H-M   'P 1'
#
loop_
_entity.id
_entity.type
_entity.pdbx_description
1 polymer ?
#
loop_
_entity_poly.entity_id
_entity_poly.type
_entity_poly.pdbx_seq_one_letter_code
_entity_poly.pdbx_strand_id
1 'polypeptide(L)' 'MNQLQDKWIGLDEAAEYLGIKSVTLRKWIKDGKNVPSHKIGRIWKFKCSELDHWVKSGKSVI' A
#
# COMPACT_ATOMS: atom_id res chain seq x y z
N MET A 1 -5.35 -21.61 0.30
CA MET A 1 -4.83 -21.15 0.23
C MET A 1 -4.77 -19.93 -0.02
N ASN A 2 -5.03 -19.31 -0.23
CA ASN A 2 -5.01 -18.27 -0.52
C ASN A 2 -5.25 -17.20 0.31
N GLN A 3 -5.67 -17.21 1.48
CA GLN A 3 -5.85 -16.20 2.39
C GLN A 3 -4.59 -15.59 2.80
N LEU A 4 -3.50 -16.23 2.65
CA LEU A 4 -2.20 -15.70 2.98
C LEU A 4 -1.87 -14.45 2.20
N GLN A 5 -2.52 -14.28 1.06
CA GLN A 5 -2.20 -13.18 0.22
C GLN A 5 -2.89 -11.90 0.61
N ASP A 6 -3.80 -11.98 1.55
CA ASP A 6 -4.55 -10.81 1.96
C ASP A 6 -4.29 -10.44 3.41
N LYS A 7 -3.15 -10.83 3.93
CA LYS A 7 -2.82 -10.46 5.29
C LYS A 7 -2.36 -9.01 5.33
N TRP A 8 -2.38 -8.45 6.50
CA TRP A 8 -1.90 -7.08 6.67
C TRP A 8 -0.38 -7.04 6.58
N ILE A 9 0.15 -6.06 5.86
CA ILE A 9 1.59 -5.89 5.71
C ILE A 9 1.96 -4.47 6.09
N GLY A 10 3.22 -4.27 6.40
CA GLY A 10 3.71 -2.98 6.81
C GLY A 10 4.10 -2.10 5.64
N LEU A 11 4.56 -0.90 5.94
CA LEU A 11 4.93 0.07 4.92
C LEU A 11 6.04 -0.43 4.01
N ASP A 12 7.09 -1.00 4.59
CA ASP A 12 8.22 -1.46 3.79
C ASP A 12 7.81 -2.59 2.85
N GLU A 13 7.01 -3.51 3.35
CA GLU A 13 6.54 -4.62 2.54
C GLU A 13 5.62 -4.12 1.43
N ALA A 14 4.78 -3.14 1.74
CA ALA A 14 3.87 -2.60 0.74
C ALA A 14 4.66 -1.90 -0.37
N ALA A 15 5.69 -1.16 -0.01
CA ALA A 15 6.53 -0.50 -1.00
C ALA A 15 7.22 -1.52 -1.89
N GLU A 16 7.73 -2.58 -1.28
CA GLU A 16 8.38 -3.63 -2.04
C GLU A 16 7.39 -4.31 -2.99
N TYR A 17 6.18 -4.54 -2.51
CA TYR A 17 5.13 -5.15 -3.32
C TYR A 17 4.82 -4.28 -4.54
N LEU A 18 4.84 -2.97 -4.36
CA LEU A 18 4.55 -2.04 -5.45
C LEU A 18 5.78 -1.73 -6.30
N GLY A 19 6.95 -2.18 -5.88
CA GLY A 19 8.18 -1.94 -6.63
C GLY A 19 8.70 -0.52 -6.48
N ILE A 20 8.44 0.12 -5.35
CA ILE A 20 8.90 1.48 -5.10
C ILE A 20 9.62 1.52 -3.77
N LYS A 21 10.25 2.64 -3.50
CA LYS A 21 10.96 2.83 -2.24
C LYS A 21 9.97 3.21 -1.14
N SER A 22 10.31 2.83 0.09
CA SER A 22 9.46 3.14 1.23
C SER A 22 9.24 4.65 1.37
N VAL A 23 10.26 5.44 1.13
CA VAL A 23 10.15 6.88 1.25
C VAL A 23 9.18 7.43 0.21
N THR A 24 9.14 6.81 -0.97
CA THR A 24 8.22 7.23 -2.02
C THR A 24 6.78 6.92 -1.60
N LEU A 25 6.57 5.71 -1.06
CA LEU A 25 5.23 5.34 -0.63
C LEU A 25 4.75 6.26 0.49
N ARG A 26 5.62 6.55 1.44
CA ARG A 26 5.27 7.44 2.53
C ARG A 26 4.89 8.82 2.02
N LYS A 27 5.61 9.30 1.03
CA LYS A 27 5.32 10.59 0.44
C LYS A 27 3.96 10.59 -0.26
N TRP A 28 3.66 9.52 -0.97
CA TRP A 28 2.37 9.40 -1.65
C TRP A 28 1.22 9.43 -0.66
N ILE A 29 1.38 8.75 0.47
CA ILE A 29 0.36 8.75 1.50
C ILE A 29 0.16 10.16 2.03
N LYS A 30 1.26 10.85 2.29
CA LYS A 30 1.22 12.19 2.84
C LYS A 30 0.60 13.17 1.85
N ASP A 31 0.83 12.96 0.57
CA ASP A 31 0.34 13.86 -0.45
C ASP A 31 -1.10 13.57 -0.87
N GLY A 32 -1.73 12.59 -0.26
CA GLY A 32 -3.13 12.31 -0.56
C GLY A 32 -3.35 11.67 -1.92
N LYS A 33 -2.48 10.74 -2.31
CA LYS A 33 -2.60 10.08 -3.60
C LYS A 33 -3.58 8.92 -3.58
N ASN A 34 -4.40 8.82 -2.55
CA ASN A 34 -5.41 7.77 -2.44
C ASN A 34 -4.86 6.36 -2.31
N VAL A 35 -3.64 6.23 -1.82
CA VAL A 35 -3.09 4.91 -1.57
C VAL A 35 -3.94 4.25 -0.48
N PRO A 36 -4.42 3.02 -0.72
CA PRO A 36 -5.24 2.34 0.29
C PRO A 36 -4.37 1.94 1.48
N SER A 37 -4.39 2.76 2.50
CA SER A 37 -3.58 2.58 3.68
C SER A 37 -4.45 2.73 4.92
N HIS A 38 -4.05 2.04 5.98
CA HIS A 38 -4.78 2.06 7.24
C HIS A 38 -3.79 2.31 8.35
N LYS A 39 -4.09 3.28 9.19
CA LYS A 39 -3.19 3.60 10.28
C LYS A 39 -3.72 3.04 11.58
N ILE A 40 -2.95 2.18 12.21
CA ILE A 40 -3.31 1.59 13.47
C ILE A 40 -2.31 2.09 14.49
N GLY A 41 -2.74 3.00 15.36
CA GLY A 41 -1.81 3.66 16.24
C GLY A 41 -0.85 4.50 15.42
N ARG A 42 0.41 4.11 15.43
CA ARG A 42 1.43 4.83 14.67
C ARG A 42 1.96 4.02 13.51
N ILE A 43 1.32 2.89 13.23
CA ILE A 43 1.83 1.97 12.22
C ILE A 43 0.90 1.95 11.02
N TRP A 44 1.47 2.06 9.84
CA TRP A 44 0.71 1.95 8.61
C TRP A 44 0.58 0.48 8.24
N LYS A 45 -0.61 0.09 7.84
CA LYS A 45 -0.88 -1.28 7.41
C LYS A 45 -1.58 -1.25 6.06
N PHE A 46 -1.30 -2.27 5.26
CA PHE A 46 -1.80 -2.35 3.91
C PHE A 46 -2.24 -3.77 3.60
N LYS A 47 -3.10 -3.92 2.62
CA LYS A 47 -3.46 -5.24 2.11
C LYS A 47 -3.13 -5.30 0.64
N CYS A 48 -2.52 -6.41 0.22
CA CYS A 48 -2.10 -6.56 -1.17
C CYS A 48 -3.28 -6.47 -2.13
N SER A 49 -4.43 -7.02 -1.73
CA SER A 49 -5.61 -6.97 -2.59
C SER A 49 -6.03 -5.53 -2.84
N GLU A 50 -5.94 -4.69 -1.83
CA GLU A 50 -6.31 -3.29 -1.98
C GLU A 50 -5.30 -2.55 -2.84
N LEU A 51 -4.02 -2.86 -2.67
CA LEU A 51 -2.98 -2.24 -3.47
C LEU A 51 -3.14 -2.62 -4.94
N ASP A 52 -3.44 -3.90 -5.20
CA ASP A 52 -3.70 -4.35 -6.55
C ASP A 52 -4.86 -3.60 -7.18
N HIS A 53 -5.94 -3.48 -6.43
CA HIS A 53 -7.12 -2.79 -6.95
C HIS A 53 -6.80 -1.34 -7.27
N TRP A 54 -6.05 -0.70 -6.40
CA TRP A 54 -5.68 0.70 -6.59
C TRP A 54 -4.85 0.88 -7.86
N VAL A 55 -3.90 -0.01 -8.07
CA VAL A 55 -3.06 0.06 -9.27
C VAL A 55 -3.89 -0.20 -10.51
N LYS A 56 -4.75 -1.22 -10.46
CA LYS A 56 -5.54 -1.59 -11.62
C LYS A 56 -6.60 -0.56 -11.95
N SER A 57 -7.05 0.19 -10.97
CA SER A 57 -8.11 1.17 -11.20
C SER A 57 -7.62 2.37 -11.99
N GLY A 58 -6.32 2.49 -12.15
CA GLY A 58 -5.79 3.63 -12.87
C GLY A 58 -5.72 4.90 -12.06
N LYS A 59 -5.98 4.82 -10.77
CA LYS A 59 -5.90 5.99 -9.92
C LYS A 59 -4.54 6.19 -9.29
N SER A 60 -3.61 5.29 -9.60
CA SER A 60 -2.27 5.44 -9.08
C SER A 60 -1.60 6.62 -9.77
N VAL A 61 -0.54 7.12 -9.16
CA VAL A 61 0.15 8.27 -9.72
C VAL A 61 1.17 7.89 -10.75
N ILE A 62 1.29 6.63 -11.02
CA ILE A 62 2.30 6.16 -11.95
C ILE A 62 1.78 6.14 -13.36
#